data_cd63ee922fd4cb6f91cd9fc955d9e011
#
_entry.id   cd63ee922fd4cb6f91cd9fc955d9e011
#
_cell.length_a   1.000
_cell.length_b   1.000
_cell.length_c   1.000
_cell.angle_alpha   90.00
_cell.angle_beta   90.00
_cell.angle_gamma   90.00
#
_symmetry.space_group_name_H-M   'P 1'
#
loop_
_entity.id
_entity.type
_entity.pdbx_description
1 polymer ?
#
loop_
_entity_poly.entity_id
_entity_poly.type
_entity_poly.pdbx_seq_one_letter_code
_entity_poly.pdbx_strand_id
1 'polypeptide(L)'
;MYTFKISTKKNKKYDVFKNGKYLVSFGGIKPDGTPYQQYYDKIGKYSKYNHLDEKRKDRYYQRHGKKAVFESAKYFSHAYLW
;
A
#
# COMPACT_ATOMS: atom_id res chain seq x y z
N MET A 1 2.90 -9.55 15.09
CA MET A 1 1.65 -9.48 14.28
C MET A 1 1.39 -8.05 13.84
N TYR A 2 1.01 -7.89 12.59
CA TYR A 2 0.68 -6.56 12.04
C TYR A 2 -0.81 -6.30 12.15
N THR A 3 -1.16 -5.06 12.49
CA THR A 3 -2.52 -4.56 12.44
C THR A 3 -2.57 -3.41 11.45
N PHE A 4 -3.58 -3.39 10.58
CA PHE A 4 -3.74 -2.37 9.56
C PHE A 4 -4.99 -1.56 9.83
N LYS A 5 -4.85 -0.22 9.81
CA LYS A 5 -5.98 0.69 10.00
C LYS A 5 -5.98 1.71 8.86
N ILE A 6 -7.14 2.26 8.55
CA ILE A 6 -7.23 3.38 7.61
C ILE A 6 -6.35 4.49 8.16
N SER A 7 -5.46 5.02 7.30
CA SER A 7 -4.48 6.00 7.76
C SER A 7 -5.11 7.33 8.13
N THR A 8 -4.60 7.93 9.19
CA THR A 8 -4.89 9.31 9.54
C THR A 8 -3.82 10.26 8.98
N LYS A 9 -2.80 9.71 8.32
CA LYS A 9 -1.74 10.52 7.70
C LYS A 9 -2.18 10.99 6.31
N LYS A 10 -1.83 12.22 5.97
CA LYS A 10 -2.19 12.81 4.68
C LYS A 10 -1.59 11.98 3.53
N ASN A 11 -2.42 11.69 2.54
CA ASN A 11 -2.05 10.99 1.30
C ASN A 11 -1.54 9.56 1.49
N LYS A 12 -1.96 8.90 2.59
CA LYS A 12 -1.63 7.50 2.84
C LYS A 12 -2.91 6.68 3.03
N LYS A 13 -2.89 5.43 2.53
CA LYS A 13 -4.05 4.53 2.65
C LYS A 13 -4.14 3.85 4.00
N TYR A 14 -3.01 3.32 4.48
CA TYR A 14 -3.00 2.49 5.68
C TYR A 14 -1.90 2.90 6.64
N ASP A 15 -2.22 2.81 7.93
CA ASP A 15 -1.24 2.82 9.01
C ASP A 15 -1.01 1.39 9.46
N VAL A 16 0.25 1.01 9.61
CA VAL A 16 0.66 -0.31 10.09
C VAL A 16 1.11 -0.21 11.53
N PHE A 17 0.58 -1.10 12.35
CA PHE A 17 0.97 -1.25 13.75
C PHE A 17 1.56 -2.64 13.95
N LYS A 18 2.66 -2.72 14.66
CA LYS A 18 3.29 -3.98 15.02
C LYS A 18 3.26 -4.12 16.53
N ASN A 19 2.57 -5.16 17.01
CA ASN A 19 2.40 -5.39 18.44
C ASN A 19 1.89 -4.15 19.16
N GLY A 20 0.91 -3.46 18.54
CA GLY A 20 0.27 -2.29 19.12
C GLY A 20 1.02 -0.97 18.96
N LYS A 21 2.21 -0.98 18.35
CA LYS A 21 2.98 0.24 18.12
C LYS A 21 2.95 0.65 16.67
N TYR A 22 2.77 1.95 16.41
CA TYR A 22 2.83 2.49 15.05
C TYR A 22 4.19 2.20 14.41
N LEU A 23 4.16 1.70 13.18
CA LEU A 23 5.35 1.34 12.44
C LEU A 23 5.57 2.27 11.24
N VAL A 24 4.63 2.29 10.31
CA VAL A 24 4.76 3.05 9.07
C VAL A 24 3.39 3.19 8.42
N SER A 25 3.24 4.19 7.53
CA SER A 25 2.06 4.33 6.68
C SER A 25 2.43 4.02 5.24
N PHE A 26 1.53 3.40 4.49
CA PHE A 26 1.80 3.03 3.10
C PHE A 26 0.56 3.17 2.23
N GLY A 27 0.76 3.05 0.92
CA GLY A 27 -0.29 3.23 -0.07
C GLY A 27 -0.52 4.70 -0.39
N GLY A 28 -0.77 5.02 -1.67
CA GLY A 28 -0.88 6.40 -2.11
C GLY A 28 -2.31 6.89 -2.22
N ILE A 29 -2.54 8.14 -1.82
CA ILE A 29 -3.78 8.87 -2.07
C ILE A 29 -3.39 10.18 -2.72
N LYS A 30 -4.10 10.55 -3.80
CA LYS A 30 -3.82 11.78 -4.53
C LYS A 30 -4.11 13.00 -3.65
N PRO A 31 -3.54 14.18 -3.98
CA PRO A 31 -3.81 15.40 -3.21
C PRO A 31 -5.29 15.77 -3.11
N ASP A 32 -6.12 15.36 -4.09
CA ASP A 32 -7.56 15.61 -4.08
C ASP A 32 -8.35 14.62 -3.21
N GLY A 33 -7.67 13.66 -2.57
CA GLY A 33 -8.29 12.66 -1.71
C GLY A 33 -8.67 11.36 -2.41
N THR A 34 -8.48 11.26 -3.73
CA THR A 34 -8.82 10.04 -4.48
C THR A 34 -7.68 9.03 -4.33
N PRO A 35 -7.95 7.80 -3.87
CA PRO A 35 -6.89 6.79 -3.77
C PRO A 35 -6.33 6.44 -5.15
N TYR A 36 -5.02 6.22 -5.22
CA TYR A 36 -4.42 5.64 -6.42
C TYR A 36 -4.89 4.20 -6.58
N GLN A 37 -5.06 3.75 -7.82
CA GLN A 37 -5.38 2.36 -8.09
C GLN A 37 -4.19 1.48 -7.71
N GLN A 38 -4.48 0.25 -7.31
CA GLN A 38 -3.48 -0.77 -7.00
C GLN A 38 -3.83 -2.07 -7.73
N TYR A 39 -2.90 -3.03 -7.72
CA TYR A 39 -3.16 -4.32 -8.34
C TYR A 39 -4.25 -5.08 -7.57
N TYR A 40 -4.04 -5.31 -6.29
CA TYR A 40 -5.01 -5.99 -5.44
C TYR A 40 -4.78 -5.64 -3.97
N ASP A 41 -5.81 -5.13 -3.32
CA ASP A 41 -5.72 -4.78 -1.89
C ASP A 41 -6.06 -6.00 -1.03
N LYS A 42 -5.05 -6.63 -0.47
CA LYS A 42 -5.21 -7.81 0.39
C LYS A 42 -5.87 -7.48 1.73
N ILE A 43 -5.79 -6.23 2.17
CA ILE A 43 -6.43 -5.77 3.41
C ILE A 43 -7.92 -5.55 3.17
N GLY A 44 -8.30 -4.99 2.02
CA GLY A 44 -9.68 -4.96 1.54
C GLY A 44 -10.41 -3.64 1.66
N LYS A 45 -9.90 -2.65 2.37
CA LYS A 45 -10.60 -1.38 2.58
C LYS A 45 -10.66 -0.51 1.31
N TYR A 46 -9.72 -0.70 0.40
CA TYR A 46 -9.65 0.04 -0.87
C TYR A 46 -9.83 -0.88 -2.08
N SER A 47 -10.47 -2.02 -1.91
CA SER A 47 -10.58 -3.03 -2.97
C SER A 47 -11.30 -2.55 -4.22
N LYS A 48 -12.16 -1.53 -4.12
CA LYS A 48 -12.82 -0.98 -5.31
C LYS A 48 -11.85 -0.29 -6.27
N TYR A 49 -10.62 -0.04 -5.83
CA TYR A 49 -9.56 0.56 -6.65
C TYR A 49 -8.60 -0.48 -7.24
N ASN A 50 -8.90 -1.77 -7.08
CA ASN A 50 -8.12 -2.85 -7.68
C ASN A 50 -8.31 -2.86 -9.18
N HIS A 51 -7.23 -2.88 -9.95
CA HIS A 51 -7.31 -2.99 -11.40
C HIS A 51 -7.01 -4.39 -11.92
N LEU A 52 -6.28 -5.22 -11.16
CA LEU A 52 -5.91 -6.59 -11.52
C LEU A 52 -5.19 -6.69 -12.86
N ASP A 53 -4.50 -5.64 -13.26
CA ASP A 53 -3.82 -5.55 -14.56
C ASP A 53 -2.36 -5.96 -14.39
N GLU A 54 -1.99 -7.12 -14.94
CA GLU A 54 -0.64 -7.67 -14.82
C GLU A 54 0.42 -6.75 -15.43
N LYS A 55 0.10 -6.07 -16.52
CA LYS A 55 1.04 -5.14 -17.16
C LYS A 55 1.33 -3.94 -16.28
N ARG A 56 0.31 -3.44 -15.59
CA ARG A 56 0.48 -2.32 -14.65
C ARG A 56 1.29 -2.76 -13.44
N LYS A 57 1.07 -3.99 -12.97
CA LYS A 57 1.87 -4.58 -11.88
C LYS A 57 3.34 -4.67 -12.30
N ASP A 58 3.62 -5.17 -13.50
CA ASP A 58 4.98 -5.27 -14.01
C ASP A 58 5.64 -3.88 -14.08
N ARG A 59 4.92 -2.88 -14.58
CA ARG A 59 5.44 -1.50 -14.66
C ARG A 59 5.73 -0.93 -13.27
N TYR A 60 4.89 -1.23 -12.29
CA TYR A 60 5.13 -0.83 -10.91
C TYR A 60 6.47 -1.36 -10.43
N TYR A 61 6.72 -2.66 -10.64
CA TYR A 61 7.97 -3.27 -10.18
C TYR A 61 9.19 -2.83 -11.00
N GLN A 62 9.00 -2.47 -12.28
CA GLN A 62 10.08 -1.88 -13.08
C GLN A 62 10.51 -0.53 -12.53
N ARG A 63 9.54 0.30 -12.09
CA ARG A 63 9.85 1.63 -11.53
C ARG A 63 10.44 1.56 -10.13
N HIS A 64 9.91 0.67 -9.29
CA HIS A 64 10.25 0.63 -7.86
C HIS A 64 11.26 -0.44 -7.50
N GLY A 65 11.49 -1.42 -8.40
CA GLY A 65 12.29 -2.58 -8.07
C GLY A 65 11.52 -3.58 -7.22
N LYS A 66 11.96 -4.82 -7.20
CA LYS A 66 11.30 -5.88 -6.42
C LYS A 66 11.75 -5.90 -4.96
N LYS A 67 12.91 -5.35 -4.67
CA LYS A 67 13.47 -5.34 -3.31
C LYS A 67 12.97 -4.11 -2.56
N ALA A 68 12.69 -4.30 -1.28
CA ALA A 68 12.31 -3.22 -0.40
C ALA A 68 12.92 -3.46 0.97
N VAL A 69 13.24 -2.37 1.67
CA VAL A 69 13.73 -2.47 3.04
C VAL A 69 12.64 -3.09 3.90
N PHE A 70 13.01 -4.07 4.72
CA PHE A 70 12.06 -4.78 5.57
C PHE A 70 11.26 -3.80 6.43
N GLU A 71 9.94 -3.98 6.43
CA GLU A 71 8.99 -3.16 7.18
C GLU A 71 8.95 -1.67 6.79
N SER A 72 9.44 -1.32 5.61
CA SER A 72 9.26 0.03 5.06
C SER A 72 7.90 0.17 4.38
N ALA A 73 7.51 1.42 4.05
CA ALA A 73 6.28 1.66 3.29
C ALA A 73 6.27 0.88 1.98
N LYS A 74 7.41 0.85 1.28
CA LYS A 74 7.56 0.12 0.02
C LYS A 74 7.39 -1.39 0.22
N TYR A 75 7.91 -1.92 1.30
CA TYR A 75 7.76 -3.33 1.67
C TYR A 75 6.28 -3.70 1.80
N PHE A 76 5.51 -2.91 2.53
CA PHE A 76 4.08 -3.18 2.72
C PHE A 76 3.28 -2.95 1.45
N SER A 77 3.63 -1.96 0.62
CA SER A 77 2.99 -1.75 -0.67
C SER A 77 3.19 -2.95 -1.59
N HIS A 78 4.42 -3.50 -1.64
CA HIS A 78 4.69 -4.70 -2.44
C HIS A 78 3.90 -5.90 -1.92
N ALA A 79 3.85 -6.10 -0.62
CA ALA A 79 3.24 -7.29 -0.02
C ALA A 79 1.71 -7.26 -0.07
N TYR A 80 1.09 -6.08 0.05
CA TYR A 80 -0.36 -5.99 0.26
C TYR A 80 -1.13 -5.28 -0.85
N LEU A 81 -0.49 -4.53 -1.73
CA LEU A 81 -1.18 -3.81 -2.80
C LEU A 81 -0.72 -4.22 -4.21
N TRP A 82 0.49 -4.70 -4.34
CA TRP A 82 1.09 -5.05 -5.63
C TRP A 82 1.71 -6.44 -5.60
#